data_20706751bc74eeec8706a3857cec7277
#
_entry.id   20706751bc74eeec8706a3857cec7277
#
_cell.length_a   1.000
_cell.length_b   1.000
_cell.length_c   1.000
_cell.angle_alpha   90.00
_cell.angle_beta   90.00
_cell.angle_gamma   90.00
#
_symmetry.space_group_name_H-M   'P 1'
#
loop_
_entity.id
_entity.type
_entity.pdbx_description
1 polymer ?
#
loop_
_entity_poly.entity_id
_entity_poly.type
_entity_poly.pdbx_seq_one_letter_code
_entity_poly.pdbx_strand_id
1 'polypeptide(L)'
;RAYFRKCLALKHICDYKFYMEIATIILAAGMGTRMNSALPKPLHRIGGRPMLAWSLDAAKAAAASRVITVLPKDSDSIISWLGDQESCIQDIPKGTGHAVKAAKSQLADFHGVALIMFADTPLVTAKTLATLAAAVADGSDIAVLGFEANDPTGYGKLVIDENQCLKKIVEHTDATKTERRITLVNGGVMAVRCPLLFDLLDEVK
;
A
#
# COMPACT_ATOMS: atom_id res chain seq x y z
N ARG A 1 -17.43 2.39 0.95
CA ARG A 1 -17.37 3.18 -0.31
C ARG A 1 -16.01 3.83 -0.36
N ALA A 2 -15.20 3.49 -1.38
CA ALA A 2 -13.97 4.20 -1.67
C ALA A 2 -14.36 5.59 -2.22
N TYR A 3 -14.03 6.64 -1.51
CA TYR A 3 -14.27 8.00 -1.98
C TYR A 3 -13.11 8.39 -2.90
N PHE A 4 -13.39 8.35 -4.21
CA PHE A 4 -12.58 8.99 -5.22
C PHE A 4 -13.33 10.24 -5.67
N ARG A 5 -12.85 11.42 -5.36
CA ARG A 5 -13.24 12.61 -6.09
C ARG A 5 -12.05 13.10 -6.89
N LYS A 6 -12.24 13.03 -8.21
CA LYS A 6 -11.41 13.68 -9.21
C LYS A 6 -11.34 15.17 -8.93
N CYS A 7 -10.15 15.73 -9.01
CA CYS A 7 -10.00 17.08 -9.53
C CYS A 7 -10.32 16.97 -11.03
N LEU A 8 -11.59 17.23 -11.40
CA LEU A 8 -12.06 17.11 -12.77
C LEU A 8 -11.69 18.36 -13.55
N ALA A 9 -10.54 18.36 -14.23
CA ALA A 9 -10.37 19.16 -15.43
C ALA A 9 -10.73 18.26 -16.61
N LEU A 10 -11.92 18.46 -17.18
CA LEU A 10 -12.30 17.88 -18.46
C LEU A 10 -11.31 18.35 -19.53
N LYS A 11 -10.38 17.51 -19.91
CA LYS A 11 -9.65 17.60 -21.17
C LYS A 11 -9.89 16.36 -21.97
N HIS A 12 -10.25 16.57 -23.23
CA HIS A 12 -10.54 15.63 -24.31
C HIS A 12 -9.78 14.31 -24.16
N ILE A 13 -10.53 13.22 -24.10
CA ILE A 13 -10.05 11.87 -24.23
C ILE A 13 -9.57 11.70 -25.67
N CYS A 14 -8.27 11.83 -25.85
CA CYS A 14 -7.60 11.25 -27.00
C CYS A 14 -7.26 9.80 -26.63
N ASP A 15 -7.70 8.82 -27.43
CA ASP A 15 -7.64 7.37 -27.18
C ASP A 15 -6.22 6.78 -27.19
N TYR A 16 -5.29 7.36 -26.46
CA TYR A 16 -4.05 6.73 -26.04
C TYR A 16 -4.14 6.44 -24.56
N LYS A 17 -4.75 5.29 -24.22
CA LYS A 17 -4.60 4.68 -22.90
C LYS A 17 -3.13 4.29 -22.75
N PHE A 18 -2.32 5.20 -22.25
CA PHE A 18 -1.01 4.85 -21.73
C PHE A 18 -1.25 3.90 -20.56
N TYR A 19 -1.11 2.59 -20.82
CA TYR A 19 -1.08 1.58 -19.78
C TYR A 19 0.22 1.80 -19.01
N MET A 20 0.16 2.58 -17.92
CA MET A 20 1.28 2.60 -16.99
C MET A 20 1.40 1.20 -16.37
N GLU A 21 2.60 0.64 -16.42
CA GLU A 21 2.90 -0.62 -15.74
C GLU A 21 2.66 -0.47 -14.23
N ILE A 22 2.27 -1.56 -13.58
CA ILE A 22 2.01 -1.61 -12.15
C ILE A 22 3.03 -2.54 -11.52
N ALA A 23 3.74 -2.05 -10.50
CA ALA A 23 4.46 -2.87 -9.55
C ALA A 23 3.73 -2.85 -8.20
N THR A 24 3.71 -3.97 -7.49
CA THR A 24 3.14 -4.04 -6.14
C THR A 24 4.21 -4.39 -5.13
N ILE A 25 4.33 -3.59 -4.07
CA ILE A 25 5.18 -3.84 -2.91
C ILE A 25 4.26 -4.32 -1.78
N ILE A 26 4.41 -5.59 -1.37
CA ILE A 26 3.64 -6.19 -0.28
C ILE A 26 4.49 -6.17 0.98
N LEU A 27 4.07 -5.42 1.98
CA LEU A 27 4.79 -5.28 3.25
C LEU A 27 4.43 -6.43 4.19
N ALA A 28 5.34 -7.36 4.37
CA ALA A 28 5.22 -8.54 5.22
C ALA A 28 6.26 -8.57 6.38
N ALA A 29 7.01 -7.46 6.56
CA ALA A 29 8.07 -7.35 7.56
C ALA A 29 7.57 -7.08 8.99
N GLY A 30 6.26 -6.95 9.21
CA GLY A 30 5.68 -6.76 10.53
C GLY A 30 5.78 -8.00 11.40
N MET A 31 6.35 -7.86 12.60
CA MET A 31 6.65 -8.99 13.51
C MET A 31 5.41 -9.68 14.09
N GLY A 32 4.22 -9.09 14.01
CA GLY A 32 2.97 -9.72 14.48
C GLY A 32 2.96 -10.12 15.96
N THR A 33 3.73 -9.46 16.81
CA THR A 33 3.94 -9.80 18.23
C THR A 33 2.65 -9.97 19.03
N ARG A 34 1.58 -9.26 18.65
CA ARG A 34 0.25 -9.36 19.27
C ARG A 34 -0.44 -10.72 19.02
N MET A 35 0.00 -11.50 18.04
CA MET A 35 -0.63 -12.78 17.72
C MET A 35 -0.19 -13.93 18.63
N ASN A 36 0.87 -13.72 19.41
CA ASN A 36 1.43 -14.72 20.35
C ASN A 36 1.55 -16.12 19.72
N SER A 37 2.13 -16.19 18.52
CA SER A 37 2.25 -17.39 17.70
C SER A 37 3.66 -17.51 17.13
N ALA A 38 4.19 -18.75 17.07
CA ALA A 38 5.44 -19.05 16.40
C ALA A 38 5.34 -18.97 14.86
N LEU A 39 4.12 -19.08 14.33
CA LEU A 39 3.89 -18.93 12.90
C LEU A 39 3.96 -17.44 12.52
N PRO A 40 4.78 -17.04 11.51
CA PRO A 40 4.83 -15.66 11.02
C PRO A 40 3.44 -15.16 10.60
N LYS A 41 3.13 -13.90 10.95
CA LYS A 41 1.80 -13.30 10.70
C LYS A 41 1.30 -13.50 9.26
N PRO A 42 2.12 -13.29 8.20
CA PRO A 42 1.68 -13.44 6.82
C PRO A 42 1.25 -14.87 6.45
N LEU A 43 1.72 -15.86 7.18
CA LEU A 43 1.41 -17.28 6.94
C LEU A 43 0.18 -17.80 7.71
N HIS A 44 -0.39 -17.01 8.63
CA HIS A 44 -1.66 -17.37 9.27
C HIS A 44 -2.76 -17.49 8.23
N ARG A 45 -3.60 -18.51 8.39
CA ARG A 45 -4.61 -18.85 7.39
C ARG A 45 -5.94 -18.15 7.65
N ILE A 46 -6.51 -17.60 6.56
CA ILE A 46 -7.87 -17.11 6.49
C ILE A 46 -8.55 -17.83 5.33
N GLY A 47 -9.68 -18.48 5.59
CA GLY A 47 -10.34 -19.31 4.58
C GLY A 47 -9.46 -20.45 4.06
N GLY A 48 -8.63 -21.05 4.92
CA GLY A 48 -7.74 -22.17 4.56
C GLY A 48 -6.45 -21.77 3.84
N ARG A 49 -6.22 -20.49 3.51
CA ARG A 49 -5.06 -19.99 2.76
C ARG A 49 -4.28 -18.96 3.58
N PRO A 50 -2.94 -18.88 3.49
CA PRO A 50 -2.16 -17.82 4.13
C PRO A 50 -2.66 -16.42 3.77
N MET A 51 -2.62 -15.46 4.70
CA MET A 51 -3.00 -14.05 4.42
C MET A 51 -2.21 -13.48 3.25
N LEU A 52 -0.91 -13.77 3.18
CA LEU A 52 -0.04 -13.31 2.08
C LEU A 52 -0.52 -13.82 0.72
N ALA A 53 -1.09 -15.02 0.63
CA ALA A 53 -1.62 -15.56 -0.63
C ALA A 53 -2.74 -14.69 -1.21
N TRP A 54 -3.62 -14.16 -0.35
CA TRP A 54 -4.68 -13.26 -0.77
C TRP A 54 -4.15 -11.95 -1.33
N SER A 55 -3.13 -11.38 -0.67
CA SER A 55 -2.48 -10.14 -1.13
C SER A 55 -1.75 -10.34 -2.46
N LEU A 56 -1.05 -11.47 -2.64
CA LEU A 56 -0.39 -11.82 -3.90
C LEU A 56 -1.40 -11.99 -5.04
N ASP A 57 -2.51 -12.69 -4.80
CA ASP A 57 -3.55 -12.89 -5.80
C ASP A 57 -4.21 -11.56 -6.18
N ALA A 58 -4.50 -10.70 -5.21
CA ALA A 58 -5.07 -9.38 -5.49
C ALA A 58 -4.13 -8.52 -6.35
N ALA A 59 -2.82 -8.54 -6.05
CA ALA A 59 -1.80 -7.82 -6.82
C ALA A 59 -1.71 -8.35 -8.27
N LYS A 60 -1.64 -9.66 -8.44
CA LYS A 60 -1.62 -10.30 -9.78
C LYS A 60 -2.89 -10.03 -10.57
N ALA A 61 -4.04 -10.13 -9.93
CA ALA A 61 -5.33 -9.85 -10.57
C ALA A 61 -5.55 -8.35 -10.88
N ALA A 62 -4.80 -7.45 -10.23
CA ALA A 62 -4.72 -6.03 -10.59
C ALA A 62 -3.75 -5.75 -11.75
N ALA A 63 -3.29 -6.79 -12.44
CA ALA A 63 -2.33 -6.74 -13.56
C ALA A 63 -0.96 -6.14 -13.20
N ALA A 64 -0.50 -6.33 -11.96
CA ALA A 64 0.86 -5.97 -11.60
C ALA A 64 1.87 -6.81 -12.41
N SER A 65 2.76 -6.14 -13.15
CA SER A 65 3.84 -6.79 -13.91
C SER A 65 4.96 -7.29 -12.98
N ARG A 66 5.10 -6.69 -11.80
CA ARG A 66 6.03 -7.08 -10.74
C ARG A 66 5.34 -7.07 -9.38
N VAL A 67 5.63 -8.09 -8.57
CA VAL A 67 5.13 -8.16 -7.19
C VAL A 67 6.30 -8.51 -6.28
N ILE A 68 6.69 -7.58 -5.42
CA ILE A 68 7.84 -7.70 -4.51
C ILE A 68 7.31 -7.80 -3.07
N THR A 69 7.69 -8.86 -2.36
CA THR A 69 7.32 -9.04 -0.95
C THR A 69 8.47 -8.60 -0.04
N VAL A 70 8.23 -7.61 0.81
CA VAL A 70 9.21 -7.13 1.78
C VAL A 70 9.10 -7.95 3.06
N LEU A 71 10.17 -8.62 3.43
CA LEU A 71 10.23 -9.59 4.53
C LEU A 71 11.12 -9.08 5.67
N PRO A 72 10.93 -9.56 6.91
CA PRO A 72 11.89 -9.33 7.99
C PRO A 72 13.15 -10.18 7.78
N LYS A 73 14.22 -9.88 8.52
CA LYS A 73 15.51 -10.57 8.42
C LYS A 73 15.41 -12.09 8.58
N ASP A 74 14.68 -12.56 9.59
CA ASP A 74 14.56 -13.98 9.90
C ASP A 74 13.24 -14.54 9.32
N SER A 75 13.21 -14.78 8.01
CA SER A 75 11.99 -15.11 7.26
C SER A 75 12.08 -16.38 6.42
N ASP A 76 12.95 -17.33 6.76
CA ASP A 76 13.18 -18.56 6.00
C ASP A 76 11.90 -19.31 5.67
N SER A 77 10.96 -19.40 6.62
CA SER A 77 9.68 -20.07 6.42
C SER A 77 8.78 -19.35 5.40
N ILE A 78 8.84 -18.00 5.35
CA ILE A 78 8.09 -17.21 4.37
C ILE A 78 8.76 -17.33 3.01
N ILE A 79 10.10 -17.25 2.94
CA ILE A 79 10.87 -17.41 1.71
C ILE A 79 10.61 -18.80 1.10
N SER A 80 10.69 -19.85 1.92
CA SER A 80 10.38 -21.22 1.47
C SER A 80 8.95 -21.36 0.94
N TRP A 81 7.98 -20.65 1.54
CA TRP A 81 6.59 -20.66 1.08
C TRP A 81 6.40 -19.85 -0.21
N LEU A 82 7.11 -18.74 -0.38
CA LEU A 82 7.06 -17.88 -1.58
C LEU A 82 7.65 -18.57 -2.82
N GLY A 83 8.65 -19.44 -2.65
CA GLY A 83 9.38 -20.05 -3.77
C GLY A 83 10.07 -19.00 -4.62
N ASP A 84 9.78 -19.01 -5.94
CA ASP A 84 10.40 -18.09 -6.93
C ASP A 84 9.77 -16.67 -6.95
N GLN A 85 8.82 -16.39 -6.06
CA GLN A 85 8.20 -15.06 -5.99
C GLN A 85 9.22 -14.01 -5.51
N GLU A 86 9.32 -12.87 -6.19
CA GLU A 86 10.25 -11.80 -5.84
C GLU A 86 10.07 -11.36 -4.38
N SER A 87 11.16 -11.24 -3.66
CA SER A 87 11.19 -10.73 -2.29
C SER A 87 12.45 -9.95 -1.99
N CYS A 88 12.42 -9.11 -0.96
CA CYS A 88 13.57 -8.42 -0.40
C CYS A 88 13.48 -8.38 1.12
N ILE A 89 14.61 -8.15 1.76
CA ILE A 89 14.72 -8.15 3.23
C ILE A 89 14.76 -6.72 3.75
N GLN A 90 13.95 -6.43 4.76
CA GLN A 90 14.11 -5.27 5.61
C GLN A 90 14.97 -5.67 6.82
N ASP A 91 16.27 -5.34 6.79
CA ASP A 91 17.22 -5.75 7.84
C ASP A 91 16.88 -5.16 9.21
N ILE A 92 16.46 -3.90 9.26
CA ILE A 92 16.15 -3.18 10.50
C ILE A 92 14.72 -2.63 10.41
N PRO A 93 13.83 -2.95 11.37
CA PRO A 93 12.43 -2.51 11.34
C PRO A 93 12.30 -1.03 11.77
N LYS A 94 12.59 -0.09 10.86
CA LYS A 94 12.48 1.36 11.07
C LYS A 94 11.16 1.95 10.54
N GLY A 95 10.10 1.17 10.49
CA GLY A 95 8.78 1.61 10.03
C GLY A 95 8.48 1.29 8.56
N THR A 96 7.29 1.69 8.14
CA THR A 96 6.70 1.36 6.84
C THR A 96 7.49 1.93 5.67
N GLY A 97 7.87 3.22 5.74
CA GLY A 97 8.68 3.86 4.69
C GLY A 97 10.03 3.17 4.49
N HIS A 98 10.68 2.74 5.57
CA HIS A 98 11.93 1.99 5.49
C HIS A 98 11.71 0.59 4.86
N ALA A 99 10.58 -0.06 5.12
CA ALA A 99 10.24 -1.32 4.47
C ALA A 99 10.06 -1.13 2.95
N VAL A 100 9.40 -0.07 2.52
CA VAL A 100 9.26 0.26 1.09
C VAL A 100 10.63 0.53 0.44
N LYS A 101 11.53 1.24 1.14
CA LYS A 101 12.91 1.49 0.65
C LYS A 101 13.70 0.21 0.37
N ALA A 102 13.43 -0.89 1.07
CA ALA A 102 14.10 -2.17 0.81
C ALA A 102 13.87 -2.70 -0.61
N ALA A 103 12.74 -2.34 -1.25
CA ALA A 103 12.44 -2.72 -2.62
C ALA A 103 13.04 -1.77 -3.68
N LYS A 104 13.76 -0.70 -3.29
CA LYS A 104 14.26 0.34 -4.20
C LYS A 104 15.12 -0.21 -5.33
N SER A 105 16.07 -1.10 -5.01
CA SER A 105 16.98 -1.66 -6.02
C SER A 105 16.26 -2.50 -7.07
N GLN A 106 15.18 -3.17 -6.69
CA GLN A 106 14.39 -3.99 -7.60
C GLN A 106 13.48 -3.16 -8.51
N LEU A 107 13.23 -1.90 -8.18
CA LEU A 107 12.39 -0.98 -8.96
C LEU A 107 13.19 0.21 -9.53
N ALA A 108 14.52 0.12 -9.59
CA ALA A 108 15.38 1.22 -10.03
C ALA A 108 15.02 1.73 -11.44
N ASP A 109 14.70 0.81 -12.36
CA ASP A 109 14.35 1.12 -13.76
C ASP A 109 12.85 1.09 -14.02
N PHE A 110 12.02 1.05 -12.96
CA PHE A 110 10.58 0.99 -13.09
C PHE A 110 9.96 2.39 -13.10
N HIS A 111 9.28 2.75 -14.18
CA HIS A 111 8.69 4.08 -14.40
C HIS A 111 7.16 4.11 -14.34
N GLY A 112 6.55 3.08 -13.76
CA GLY A 112 5.09 2.94 -13.65
C GLY A 112 4.52 3.42 -12.32
N VAL A 113 3.43 2.77 -11.92
CA VAL A 113 2.75 2.98 -10.63
C VAL A 113 3.20 1.91 -9.64
N ALA A 114 3.71 2.32 -8.49
CA ALA A 114 3.97 1.44 -7.36
C ALA A 114 2.74 1.40 -6.45
N LEU A 115 2.13 0.22 -6.32
CA LEU A 115 1.13 -0.08 -5.29
C LEU A 115 1.86 -0.54 -4.03
N ILE A 116 1.49 0.01 -2.88
CA ILE A 116 2.01 -0.38 -1.57
C ILE A 116 0.85 -0.93 -0.77
N MET A 117 0.96 -2.17 -0.31
CA MET A 117 -0.07 -2.81 0.51
C MET A 117 0.54 -3.68 1.61
N PHE A 118 -0.26 -4.04 2.60
CA PHE A 118 0.16 -4.91 3.68
C PHE A 118 -0.25 -6.36 3.43
N ALA A 119 0.59 -7.30 3.86
CA ALA A 119 0.30 -8.73 3.78
C ALA A 119 -0.89 -9.18 4.66
N ASP A 120 -1.30 -8.34 5.61
CA ASP A 120 -2.38 -8.60 6.57
C ASP A 120 -3.71 -7.92 6.21
N THR A 121 -3.85 -7.46 4.98
CA THR A 121 -5.10 -6.87 4.45
C THR A 121 -5.74 -7.77 3.37
N PRO A 122 -6.14 -9.01 3.70
CA PRO A 122 -6.56 -10.02 2.72
C PRO A 122 -7.86 -9.69 1.98
N LEU A 123 -8.60 -8.70 2.44
CA LEU A 123 -9.87 -8.28 1.82
C LEU A 123 -9.72 -7.14 0.82
N VAL A 124 -8.51 -6.62 0.62
CA VAL A 124 -8.23 -5.66 -0.44
C VAL A 124 -8.35 -6.37 -1.79
N THR A 125 -9.24 -5.85 -2.65
CA THR A 125 -9.55 -6.48 -3.93
C THR A 125 -8.68 -5.95 -5.05
N ALA A 126 -8.50 -6.73 -6.11
CA ALA A 126 -7.84 -6.28 -7.34
C ALA A 126 -8.50 -5.01 -7.92
N LYS A 127 -9.83 -4.89 -7.84
CA LYS A 127 -10.56 -3.70 -8.27
C LYS A 127 -10.14 -2.46 -7.49
N THR A 128 -9.96 -2.58 -6.17
CA THR A 128 -9.47 -1.48 -5.32
C THR A 128 -8.07 -1.05 -5.75
N LEU A 129 -7.17 -2.01 -5.95
CA LEU A 129 -5.79 -1.75 -6.39
C LEU A 129 -5.75 -1.08 -7.77
N ALA A 130 -6.51 -1.60 -8.75
CA ALA A 130 -6.62 -1.03 -10.08
C ALA A 130 -7.19 0.41 -10.05
N THR A 131 -8.15 0.68 -9.15
CA THR A 131 -8.70 2.04 -9.01
C THR A 131 -7.68 3.03 -8.46
N LEU A 132 -6.85 2.60 -7.49
CA LEU A 132 -5.76 3.43 -6.97
C LEU A 132 -4.70 3.70 -8.05
N ALA A 133 -4.30 2.66 -8.80
CA ALA A 133 -3.34 2.80 -9.90
C ALA A 133 -3.88 3.74 -10.99
N ALA A 134 -5.16 3.63 -11.34
CA ALA A 134 -5.80 4.50 -12.33
C ALA A 134 -5.78 5.97 -11.89
N ALA A 135 -5.98 6.27 -10.61
CA ALA A 135 -5.92 7.64 -10.10
C ALA A 135 -4.53 8.27 -10.30
N VAL A 136 -3.46 7.47 -10.15
CA VAL A 136 -2.09 7.93 -10.41
C VAL A 136 -1.84 8.07 -11.92
N ALA A 137 -2.31 7.13 -12.73
CA ALA A 137 -2.21 7.20 -14.19
C ALA A 137 -2.97 8.42 -14.76
N ASP A 138 -4.09 8.81 -14.12
CA ASP A 138 -4.90 9.98 -14.48
C ASP A 138 -4.29 11.32 -13.98
N GLY A 139 -3.08 11.31 -13.41
CA GLY A 139 -2.30 12.51 -13.08
C GLY A 139 -2.13 12.84 -11.60
N SER A 140 -2.63 12.01 -10.68
CA SER A 140 -2.29 12.14 -9.26
C SER A 140 -0.88 11.63 -9.01
N ASP A 141 -0.11 12.29 -8.16
CA ASP A 141 1.21 11.79 -7.74
C ASP A 141 1.08 10.64 -6.74
N ILE A 142 0.09 10.73 -5.85
CA ILE A 142 -0.20 9.75 -4.80
C ILE A 142 -1.71 9.56 -4.71
N ALA A 143 -2.16 8.32 -4.57
CA ALA A 143 -3.53 7.96 -4.22
C ALA A 143 -3.52 7.08 -2.96
N VAL A 144 -4.39 7.37 -2.00
CA VAL A 144 -4.48 6.66 -0.71
C VAL A 144 -5.85 6.02 -0.58
N LEU A 145 -5.89 4.76 -0.15
CA LEU A 145 -7.14 4.09 0.19
C LEU A 145 -7.65 4.62 1.53
N GLY A 146 -8.80 5.28 1.51
CA GLY A 146 -9.53 5.67 2.71
C GLY A 146 -10.83 4.89 2.87
N PHE A 147 -11.31 4.78 4.09
CA PHE A 147 -12.65 4.25 4.38
C PHE A 147 -13.29 5.00 5.55
N GLU A 148 -14.63 5.02 5.59
CA GLU A 148 -15.38 5.56 6.71
C GLU A 148 -15.45 4.50 7.82
N ALA A 149 -14.90 4.83 8.98
CA ALA A 149 -14.93 3.97 10.16
C ALA A 149 -16.07 4.38 11.10
N ASN A 150 -16.85 3.41 11.59
CA ASN A 150 -17.84 3.67 12.66
C ASN A 150 -17.15 4.08 13.96
N ASP A 151 -16.03 3.44 14.30
CA ASP A 151 -15.12 3.85 15.36
C ASP A 151 -13.74 4.13 14.74
N PRO A 152 -13.34 5.42 14.62
CA PRO A 152 -12.06 5.79 14.05
C PRO A 152 -10.88 5.66 15.01
N THR A 153 -11.08 5.12 16.21
CA THR A 153 -10.03 4.98 17.23
C THR A 153 -8.89 4.09 16.73
N GLY A 154 -7.66 4.52 16.90
CA GLY A 154 -6.47 3.77 16.53
C GLY A 154 -6.06 3.87 15.04
N TYR A 155 -6.91 4.42 14.17
CA TYR A 155 -6.57 4.63 12.76
C TYR A 155 -5.96 6.02 12.51
N GLY A 156 -5.06 6.10 11.53
CA GLY A 156 -4.61 7.37 10.96
C GLY A 156 -5.77 8.10 10.27
N LYS A 157 -5.90 9.40 10.52
CA LYS A 157 -6.98 10.23 9.97
C LYS A 157 -6.56 10.82 8.64
N LEU A 158 -7.43 10.75 7.65
CA LEU A 158 -7.24 11.42 6.37
C LEU A 158 -7.85 12.83 6.44
N VAL A 159 -6.99 13.83 6.52
CA VAL A 159 -7.42 15.23 6.51
C VAL A 159 -7.46 15.68 5.05
N ILE A 160 -8.66 16.01 4.58
CA ILE A 160 -8.89 16.52 3.21
C ILE A 160 -9.17 18.02 3.25
N ASP A 161 -8.81 18.71 2.19
CA ASP A 161 -9.11 20.12 2.01
C ASP A 161 -10.50 20.35 1.38
N GLU A 162 -10.84 21.61 1.13
CA GLU A 162 -12.08 22.03 0.50
C GLU A 162 -12.24 21.52 -0.94
N ASN A 163 -11.12 21.22 -1.63
CA ASN A 163 -11.09 20.65 -2.98
C ASN A 163 -11.16 19.11 -2.97
N GLN A 164 -11.37 18.49 -1.81
CA GLN A 164 -11.36 17.04 -1.62
C GLN A 164 -9.99 16.38 -1.90
N CYS A 165 -8.90 17.15 -1.80
CA CYS A 165 -7.55 16.63 -1.91
C CYS A 165 -6.99 16.25 -0.52
N LEU A 166 -6.22 15.16 -0.46
CA LEU A 166 -5.56 14.74 0.77
C LEU A 166 -4.49 15.78 1.15
N LYS A 167 -4.66 16.39 2.32
CA LYS A 167 -3.73 17.39 2.87
C LYS A 167 -2.67 16.73 3.76
N LYS A 168 -3.06 15.80 4.60
CA LYS A 168 -2.17 15.06 5.50
C LYS A 168 -2.84 13.80 6.04
N ILE A 169 -2.02 12.86 6.50
CA ILE A 169 -2.42 11.72 7.32
C ILE A 169 -1.93 12.01 8.74
N VAL A 170 -2.83 11.91 9.72
CA VAL A 170 -2.49 12.16 11.14
C VAL A 170 -2.74 10.90 11.93
N GLU A 171 -1.70 10.34 12.51
CA GLU A 171 -1.82 9.16 13.36
C GLU A 171 -2.68 9.46 14.60
N HIS A 172 -3.37 8.44 15.11
CA HIS A 172 -4.32 8.64 16.23
C HIS A 172 -3.67 9.25 17.46
N THR A 173 -2.43 8.89 17.75
CA THR A 173 -1.64 9.39 18.89
C THR A 173 -1.36 10.88 18.77
N ASP A 174 -1.12 11.37 17.56
CA ASP A 174 -0.69 12.73 17.25
C ASP A 174 -1.87 13.65 16.91
N ALA A 175 -3.07 13.05 16.75
CA ALA A 175 -4.27 13.76 16.35
C ALA A 175 -4.79 14.66 17.48
N THR A 176 -5.14 15.89 17.14
CA THR A 176 -5.87 16.83 18.02
C THR A 176 -7.27 16.29 18.35
N LYS A 177 -7.94 16.87 19.35
CA LYS A 177 -9.32 16.47 19.71
C LYS A 177 -10.30 16.58 18.54
N THR A 178 -10.11 17.54 17.65
CA THR A 178 -10.93 17.73 16.45
C THR A 178 -10.61 16.67 15.40
N GLU A 179 -9.34 16.41 15.13
CA GLU A 179 -8.92 15.41 14.16
C GLU A 179 -9.29 13.99 14.57
N ARG A 180 -9.31 13.67 15.87
CA ARG A 180 -9.76 12.37 16.37
C ARG A 180 -11.21 12.03 16.03
N ARG A 181 -12.05 13.04 15.72
CA ARG A 181 -13.45 12.86 15.32
C ARG A 181 -13.62 12.56 13.82
N ILE A 182 -12.57 12.72 13.02
CA ILE A 182 -12.60 12.40 11.60
C ILE A 182 -12.83 10.90 11.43
N THR A 183 -13.90 10.54 10.71
CA THR A 183 -14.31 9.16 10.43
C THR A 183 -13.65 8.59 9.20
N LEU A 184 -13.18 9.45 8.28
CA LEU A 184 -12.40 9.04 7.11
C LEU A 184 -10.97 8.70 7.54
N VAL A 185 -10.64 7.41 7.46
CA VAL A 185 -9.38 6.88 7.99
C VAL A 185 -8.54 6.20 6.93
N ASN A 186 -7.24 6.11 7.20
CA ASN A 186 -6.26 5.48 6.32
C ASN A 186 -6.44 3.96 6.29
N GLY A 187 -6.67 3.40 5.11
CA GLY A 187 -6.75 1.95 4.88
C GLY A 187 -5.39 1.28 4.65
N GLY A 188 -4.29 2.05 4.69
CA GLY A 188 -2.93 1.53 4.60
C GLY A 188 -2.46 1.15 3.18
N VAL A 189 -3.32 1.22 2.18
CA VAL A 189 -2.95 0.93 0.78
C VAL A 189 -2.76 2.23 0.02
N MET A 190 -1.69 2.31 -0.76
CA MET A 190 -1.34 3.50 -1.53
C MET A 190 -0.92 3.12 -2.95
N ALA A 191 -1.14 4.04 -3.88
CA ALA A 191 -0.51 4.04 -5.20
C ALA A 191 0.32 5.31 -5.33
N VAL A 192 1.53 5.17 -5.84
CA VAL A 192 2.47 6.30 -6.00
C VAL A 192 3.18 6.14 -7.34
N ARG A 193 3.50 7.23 -8.03
CA ARG A 193 4.38 7.23 -9.19
C ARG A 193 5.77 6.73 -8.76
N CYS A 194 6.29 5.67 -9.40
CA CYS A 194 7.44 4.94 -8.86
C CYS A 194 8.72 5.77 -8.68
N PRO A 195 9.18 6.58 -9.64
CA PRO A 195 10.37 7.40 -9.41
C PRO A 195 10.18 8.35 -8.22
N LEU A 196 9.04 9.06 -8.17
CA LEU A 196 8.71 9.99 -7.09
C LEU A 196 8.65 9.31 -5.71
N LEU A 197 8.19 8.06 -5.64
CA LEU A 197 8.12 7.30 -4.38
C LEU A 197 9.47 7.27 -3.66
N PHE A 198 10.51 6.91 -4.37
CA PHE A 198 11.84 6.75 -3.76
C PHE A 198 12.53 8.08 -3.47
N ASP A 199 12.28 9.10 -4.31
CA ASP A 199 12.75 10.47 -4.05
C ASP A 199 12.14 11.00 -2.75
N LEU A 200 10.83 10.90 -2.58
CA LEU A 200 10.13 11.32 -1.36
C LEU A 200 10.60 10.54 -0.12
N LEU A 201 10.80 9.23 -0.25
CA LEU A 201 11.28 8.41 0.86
C LEU A 201 12.73 8.76 1.26
N ASP A 202 13.56 9.24 0.35
CA ASP A 202 14.93 9.65 0.66
C ASP A 202 14.97 10.97 1.44
N GLU A 203 13.95 11.81 1.33
CA GLU A 203 13.79 13.04 2.12
C GLU A 203 13.29 12.79 3.56
N VAL A 204 12.65 11.64 3.82
CA VAL A 204 12.15 11.27 5.15
C VAL A 204 13.33 10.84 6.04
N LYS A 205 13.52 11.57 7.15
CA LYS A 205 14.58 11.36 8.15
C LYS A 205 14.20 10.29 9.18
#